data_000806f71bb46f3782579a6ecc144b9c
#
_entry.id   000806f71bb46f3782579a6ecc144b9c
#
_cell.length_a   1.000
_cell.length_b   1.000
_cell.length_c   1.000
_cell.angle_alpha   90.00
_cell.angle_beta   90.00
_cell.angle_gamma   90.00
#
_symmetry.space_group_name_H-M   'P 1'
#
loop_
_entity.id
_entity.type
_entity.pdbx_description
1 polymer ?
#
loop_
_entity_poly.entity_id
_entity_poly.type
_entity_poly.pdbx_seq_one_letter_code
_entity_poly.pdbx_strand_id
1 'polypeptide(L)'
;MTSAAQPTTGVHSIERAVSILRVLADTPADADASHPGLALKSIAQEVHLSPSTTHRIIRTLVDTHLVTQDPVTERYQLGPLAGVLGRKYLSSIGLESVQPILQRLCSLTGESTSLAVLHNDTAHVVAQKHSAQALRVDHLTGRELSLHASTMGKILLAFSAQGIDTAVQQLGKLEKFTDSTIASPVELTAHLHEVATQKYALNIGERYDGANGVAVPVLPYGKTSQHIQYALGIQGPSTRLTPQRMHELIDACTQAAAEITELGLSVA
;
A
#
# COMPACT_ATOMS: atom_id res chain seq x y z
N MET A 1 -24.75 -26.99 -2.40
CA MET A 1 -24.66 -26.72 -3.86
C MET A 1 -23.49 -25.76 -4.03
N THR A 2 -22.37 -26.30 -4.45
CA THR A 2 -21.09 -25.61 -4.63
C THR A 2 -21.21 -24.65 -5.83
N SER A 3 -21.20 -23.35 -5.59
CA SER A 3 -21.03 -22.35 -6.64
C SER A 3 -19.57 -22.41 -7.10
N ALA A 4 -19.33 -22.99 -8.26
CA ALA A 4 -18.05 -22.95 -8.92
C ALA A 4 -17.73 -21.49 -9.29
N ALA A 5 -16.60 -20.99 -8.80
CA ALA A 5 -16.03 -19.74 -9.25
C ALA A 5 -15.91 -19.79 -10.79
N GLN A 6 -16.55 -18.83 -11.47
CA GLN A 6 -16.42 -18.71 -12.92
C GLN A 6 -14.96 -18.43 -13.25
N PRO A 7 -14.36 -19.12 -14.24
CA PRO A 7 -13.01 -18.81 -14.67
C PRO A 7 -13.01 -17.39 -15.23
N THR A 8 -12.17 -16.51 -14.66
CA THR A 8 -11.92 -15.18 -15.19
C THR A 8 -11.42 -15.34 -16.63
N THR A 9 -12.19 -14.83 -17.59
CA THR A 9 -11.83 -14.79 -19.02
C THR A 9 -10.74 -13.72 -19.27
N GLY A 10 -9.71 -13.69 -18.42
CA GLY A 10 -8.59 -12.78 -18.53
C GLY A 10 -7.72 -13.10 -19.74
N VAL A 11 -7.19 -12.07 -20.39
CA VAL A 11 -6.21 -12.26 -21.47
C VAL A 11 -4.85 -12.52 -20.82
N HIS A 12 -4.44 -13.78 -20.72
CA HIS A 12 -3.22 -14.23 -20.04
C HIS A 12 -1.94 -13.45 -20.44
N SER A 13 -1.88 -12.91 -21.64
CA SER A 13 -0.74 -12.08 -22.05
C SER A 13 -0.71 -10.72 -21.33
N ILE A 14 -1.88 -10.14 -21.07
CA ILE A 14 -2.00 -8.89 -20.30
C ILE A 14 -1.68 -9.15 -18.82
N GLU A 15 -2.21 -10.20 -18.22
CA GLU A 15 -1.91 -10.58 -16.83
C GLU A 15 -0.42 -10.78 -16.61
N ARG A 16 0.27 -11.48 -17.52
CA ARG A 16 1.71 -11.68 -17.49
C ARG A 16 2.49 -10.37 -17.66
N ALA A 17 2.03 -9.49 -18.53
CA ALA A 17 2.65 -8.18 -18.71
C ALA A 17 2.52 -7.32 -17.43
N VAL A 18 1.36 -7.32 -16.80
CA VAL A 18 1.14 -6.62 -15.51
C VAL A 18 2.00 -7.23 -14.40
N SER A 19 2.15 -8.56 -14.33
CA SER A 19 3.04 -9.21 -13.36
C SER A 19 4.50 -8.77 -13.53
N ILE A 20 4.97 -8.64 -14.75
CA ILE A 20 6.33 -8.12 -15.04
C ILE A 20 6.46 -6.66 -14.59
N LEU A 21 5.48 -5.80 -14.88
CA LEU A 21 5.50 -4.40 -14.45
C LEU A 21 5.49 -4.27 -12.92
N ARG A 22 4.75 -5.13 -12.19
CA ARG A 22 4.77 -5.18 -10.73
C ARG A 22 6.15 -5.54 -10.20
N VAL A 23 6.79 -6.59 -10.71
CA VAL A 23 8.15 -6.99 -10.31
C VAL A 23 9.16 -5.85 -10.51
N LEU A 24 9.06 -5.11 -11.63
CA LEU A 24 9.92 -3.95 -11.87
C LEU A 24 9.60 -2.78 -10.95
N ALA A 25 8.34 -2.58 -10.57
CA ALA A 25 7.92 -1.53 -9.63
C ALA A 25 8.36 -1.82 -8.19
N ASP A 26 8.38 -3.10 -7.78
CA ASP A 26 8.75 -3.54 -6.43
C ASP A 26 10.28 -3.59 -6.21
N THR A 27 11.07 -3.41 -7.28
CA THR A 27 12.53 -3.39 -7.16
C THR A 27 12.96 -2.10 -6.47
N PRO A 28 13.64 -2.17 -5.30
CA PRO A 28 14.13 -0.98 -4.62
C PRO A 28 15.09 -0.20 -5.52
N ALA A 29 14.93 1.13 -5.56
CA ALA A 29 15.83 2.01 -6.33
C ALA A 29 17.30 1.87 -5.89
N ASP A 30 17.53 1.44 -4.65
CA ASP A 30 18.83 1.32 -4.02
C ASP A 30 19.39 -0.12 -4.02
N ALA A 31 18.68 -1.10 -4.60
CA ALA A 31 19.08 -2.52 -4.55
C ALA A 31 20.46 -2.78 -5.19
N ASP A 32 20.85 -1.96 -6.16
CA ASP A 32 22.21 -1.85 -6.70
C ASP A 32 22.36 -0.45 -7.29
N ALA A 33 22.81 0.51 -6.49
CA ALA A 33 22.97 1.90 -6.93
C ALA A 33 23.87 2.06 -8.16
N SER A 34 24.75 1.06 -8.42
CA SER A 34 25.64 1.03 -9.58
C SER A 34 24.93 0.53 -10.85
N HIS A 35 23.87 -0.29 -10.70
CA HIS A 35 23.18 -0.94 -11.81
C HIS A 35 21.67 -1.06 -11.56
N PRO A 36 20.90 0.02 -11.72
CA PRO A 36 19.46 0.02 -11.46
C PRO A 36 18.73 -0.94 -12.43
N GLY A 37 17.64 -1.55 -11.92
CA GLY A 37 16.81 -2.47 -12.71
C GLY A 37 17.15 -3.95 -12.54
N LEU A 38 16.41 -4.81 -13.21
CA LEU A 38 16.50 -6.26 -13.14
C LEU A 38 16.97 -6.91 -14.43
N ALA A 39 17.77 -7.97 -14.31
CA ALA A 39 18.12 -8.82 -15.43
C ALA A 39 16.90 -9.65 -15.88
N LEU A 40 16.81 -9.99 -17.18
CA LEU A 40 15.73 -10.81 -17.74
C LEU A 40 15.51 -12.12 -16.97
N LYS A 41 16.60 -12.77 -16.57
CA LYS A 41 16.54 -14.05 -15.84
C LYS A 41 15.86 -13.90 -14.47
N SER A 42 16.18 -12.84 -13.74
CA SER A 42 15.56 -12.55 -12.42
C SER A 42 14.06 -12.27 -12.57
N ILE A 43 13.68 -11.46 -13.57
CA ILE A 43 12.27 -11.19 -13.87
C ILE A 43 11.53 -12.49 -14.19
N ALA A 44 12.10 -13.34 -15.07
CA ALA A 44 11.49 -14.60 -15.47
C ALA A 44 11.27 -15.55 -14.29
N GLN A 45 12.20 -15.59 -13.34
CA GLN A 45 12.08 -16.38 -12.11
C GLN A 45 10.96 -15.87 -11.21
N GLU A 46 10.89 -14.55 -10.96
CA GLU A 46 9.87 -13.93 -10.11
C GLU A 46 8.45 -14.11 -10.67
N VAL A 47 8.27 -13.97 -11.99
CA VAL A 47 6.96 -14.15 -12.63
C VAL A 47 6.65 -15.60 -13.00
N HIS A 48 7.52 -16.56 -12.67
CA HIS A 48 7.39 -17.98 -12.99
C HIS A 48 7.11 -18.27 -14.47
N LEU A 49 7.80 -17.56 -15.38
CA LEU A 49 7.71 -17.73 -16.83
C LEU A 49 9.02 -18.21 -17.42
N SER A 50 8.94 -18.84 -18.60
CA SER A 50 10.16 -19.17 -19.36
C SER A 50 10.86 -17.88 -19.82
N PRO A 51 12.22 -17.85 -19.88
CA PRO A 51 12.96 -16.69 -20.36
C PRO A 51 12.52 -16.21 -21.74
N SER A 52 12.17 -17.12 -22.64
CA SER A 52 11.71 -16.79 -24.01
C SER A 52 10.36 -16.08 -24.00
N THR A 53 9.42 -16.52 -23.14
CA THR A 53 8.12 -15.87 -22.98
C THR A 53 8.27 -14.50 -22.35
N THR A 54 9.08 -14.41 -21.28
CA THR A 54 9.38 -13.14 -20.59
C THR A 54 10.02 -12.14 -21.55
N HIS A 55 11.02 -12.55 -22.34
CA HIS A 55 11.67 -11.69 -23.32
C HIS A 55 10.67 -11.14 -24.36
N ARG A 56 9.77 -11.98 -24.89
CA ARG A 56 8.78 -11.52 -25.87
C ARG A 56 7.82 -10.49 -25.29
N ILE A 57 7.38 -10.66 -24.04
CA ILE A 57 6.49 -9.71 -23.38
C ILE A 57 7.23 -8.42 -23.06
N ILE A 58 8.44 -8.50 -22.47
CA ILE A 58 9.26 -7.33 -22.15
C ILE A 58 9.58 -6.51 -23.40
N ARG A 59 9.89 -7.14 -24.51
CA ARG A 59 10.14 -6.44 -25.77
C ARG A 59 8.94 -5.57 -26.17
N THR A 60 7.72 -6.11 -26.10
CA THR A 60 6.50 -5.34 -26.35
C THR A 60 6.35 -4.18 -25.36
N LEU A 61 6.67 -4.38 -24.07
CA LEU A 61 6.63 -3.32 -23.05
C LEU A 61 7.70 -2.24 -23.31
N VAL A 62 8.85 -2.60 -23.86
CA VAL A 62 9.90 -1.65 -24.29
C VAL A 62 9.43 -0.86 -25.51
N ASP A 63 8.89 -1.54 -26.53
CA ASP A 63 8.36 -0.90 -27.74
C ASP A 63 7.23 0.10 -27.42
N THR A 64 6.47 -0.15 -26.35
CA THR A 64 5.41 0.75 -25.84
C THR A 64 5.88 1.76 -24.80
N HIS A 65 7.16 1.82 -24.48
CA HIS A 65 7.76 2.70 -23.47
C HIS A 65 7.26 2.50 -22.03
N LEU A 66 6.56 1.40 -21.71
CA LEU A 66 6.21 1.02 -20.33
C LEU A 66 7.41 0.46 -19.56
N VAL A 67 8.37 -0.12 -20.29
CA VAL A 67 9.66 -0.59 -19.77
C VAL A 67 10.77 0.08 -20.59
N THR A 68 11.91 0.27 -19.97
CA THR A 68 13.15 0.65 -20.67
C THR A 68 14.23 -0.36 -20.37
N GLN A 69 15.16 -0.55 -21.30
CA GLN A 69 16.35 -1.39 -21.13
C GLN A 69 17.57 -0.50 -21.11
N ASP A 70 18.42 -0.66 -20.12
CA ASP A 70 19.73 -0.01 -20.08
C ASP A 70 20.64 -0.65 -21.14
N PRO A 71 21.22 0.14 -22.07
CA PRO A 71 21.99 -0.40 -23.18
C PRO A 71 23.36 -0.97 -22.79
N VAL A 72 23.86 -0.67 -21.59
CA VAL A 72 25.16 -1.12 -21.09
C VAL A 72 25.01 -2.37 -20.23
N THR A 73 24.06 -2.34 -19.31
CA THR A 73 23.86 -3.44 -18.34
C THR A 73 22.81 -4.45 -18.81
N GLU A 74 22.09 -4.16 -19.88
CA GLU A 74 20.95 -4.95 -20.41
C GLU A 74 19.82 -5.16 -19.38
N ARG A 75 19.82 -4.42 -18.28
CA ARG A 75 18.79 -4.50 -17.24
C ARG A 75 17.53 -3.73 -17.62
N TYR A 76 16.39 -4.18 -17.12
CA TYR A 76 15.08 -3.61 -17.39
C TYR A 76 14.56 -2.86 -16.16
N GLN A 77 13.91 -1.73 -16.41
CA GLN A 77 13.24 -0.91 -15.39
C GLN A 77 11.98 -0.29 -15.98
N LEU A 78 11.11 0.28 -15.12
CA LEU A 78 9.93 0.99 -15.60
C LEU A 78 10.32 2.13 -16.55
N GLY A 79 9.58 2.25 -17.65
CA GLY A 79 9.81 3.25 -18.68
C GLY A 79 9.03 4.55 -18.45
N PRO A 80 9.26 5.58 -19.28
CA PRO A 80 8.66 6.90 -19.10
C PRO A 80 7.13 6.90 -19.18
N LEU A 81 6.51 6.01 -19.95
CA LEU A 81 5.04 5.94 -20.04
C LEU A 81 4.42 5.52 -18.70
N ALA A 82 5.06 4.63 -17.93
CA ALA A 82 4.56 4.27 -16.58
C ALA A 82 4.50 5.51 -15.68
N GLY A 83 5.51 6.40 -15.74
CA GLY A 83 5.49 7.67 -15.00
C GLY A 83 4.39 8.64 -15.46
N VAL A 84 4.10 8.68 -16.76
CA VAL A 84 2.99 9.51 -17.28
C VAL A 84 1.63 9.01 -16.79
N LEU A 85 1.40 7.70 -16.85
CA LEU A 85 0.16 7.09 -16.39
C LEU A 85 -0.02 7.29 -14.88
N GLY A 86 1.03 7.08 -14.09
CA GLY A 86 1.01 7.28 -12.65
C GLY A 86 0.69 8.74 -12.28
N ARG A 87 1.36 9.73 -12.87
CA ARG A 87 1.07 11.16 -12.64
C ARG A 87 -0.37 11.51 -13.01
N LYS A 88 -0.86 11.03 -14.17
CA LYS A 88 -2.23 11.31 -14.59
C LYS A 88 -3.26 10.76 -13.61
N TYR A 89 -3.05 9.55 -13.11
CA TYR A 89 -3.88 8.95 -12.07
C TYR A 89 -3.84 9.78 -10.79
N LEU A 90 -2.65 10.09 -10.25
CA LEU A 90 -2.47 10.88 -9.02
C LEU A 90 -3.13 12.27 -9.12
N SER A 91 -2.98 12.93 -10.27
CA SER A 91 -3.62 14.22 -10.53
C SER A 91 -5.15 14.10 -10.61
N SER A 92 -5.68 13.03 -11.22
CA SER A 92 -7.14 12.84 -11.36
C SER A 92 -7.87 12.62 -10.04
N ILE A 93 -7.19 12.09 -9.04
CA ILE A 93 -7.74 11.86 -7.68
C ILE A 93 -7.29 12.92 -6.66
N GLY A 94 -6.59 13.98 -7.10
CA GLY A 94 -6.17 15.08 -6.23
C GLY A 94 -5.01 14.78 -5.28
N LEU A 95 -4.31 13.64 -5.45
CA LEU A 95 -3.25 13.21 -4.53
C LEU A 95 -2.01 14.11 -4.51
N GLU A 96 -1.79 14.94 -5.52
CA GLU A 96 -0.69 15.91 -5.53
C GLU A 96 -0.81 16.88 -4.34
N SER A 97 -2.04 17.27 -3.98
CA SER A 97 -2.32 18.18 -2.87
C SER A 97 -2.10 17.53 -1.48
N VAL A 98 -2.02 16.21 -1.40
CA VAL A 98 -1.75 15.48 -0.15
C VAL A 98 -0.28 15.56 0.26
N GLN A 99 0.63 15.69 -0.71
CA GLN A 99 2.08 15.63 -0.46
C GLN A 99 2.57 16.66 0.58
N PRO A 100 2.13 17.95 0.58
CA PRO A 100 2.53 18.91 1.61
C PRO A 100 2.05 18.51 3.02
N ILE A 101 0.86 17.90 3.13
CA ILE A 101 0.30 17.45 4.41
C ILE A 101 1.13 16.28 4.96
N LEU A 102 1.43 15.28 4.13
CA LEU A 102 2.31 14.17 4.52
C LEU A 102 3.71 14.67 4.92
N GLN A 103 4.27 15.64 4.18
CA GLN A 103 5.57 16.20 4.50
C GLN A 103 5.58 16.89 5.87
N ARG A 104 4.55 17.69 6.19
CA ARG A 104 4.44 18.34 7.51
C ARG A 104 4.30 17.32 8.62
N LEU A 105 3.43 16.30 8.45
CA LEU A 105 3.24 15.25 9.43
C LEU A 105 4.53 14.44 9.63
N CYS A 106 5.24 14.08 8.56
CA CYS A 106 6.53 13.41 8.62
C CYS A 106 7.58 14.25 9.37
N SER A 107 7.66 15.55 9.09
CA SER A 107 8.59 16.48 9.77
C SER A 107 8.26 16.65 11.25
N LEU A 108 6.97 16.72 11.60
CA LEU A 108 6.50 16.85 12.99
C LEU A 108 6.79 15.60 13.81
N THR A 109 6.57 14.43 13.24
CA THR A 109 6.68 13.15 13.95
C THR A 109 8.08 12.56 13.93
N GLY A 110 8.87 12.91 12.89
CA GLY A 110 10.17 12.31 12.59
C GLY A 110 10.07 10.93 11.95
N GLU A 111 8.87 10.41 11.68
CA GLU A 111 8.64 9.07 11.15
C GLU A 111 7.98 9.10 9.77
N SER A 112 8.08 7.99 9.04
CA SER A 112 7.49 7.87 7.70
C SER A 112 5.96 7.92 7.77
N THR A 113 5.36 8.64 6.83
CA THR A 113 3.91 8.83 6.72
C THR A 113 3.40 8.31 5.38
N SER A 114 2.22 7.69 5.39
CA SER A 114 1.65 7.08 4.19
C SER A 114 0.15 7.29 4.14
N LEU A 115 -0.39 7.44 2.92
CA LEU A 115 -1.82 7.37 2.64
C LEU A 115 -2.10 6.09 1.86
N ALA A 116 -3.04 5.30 2.33
CA ALA A 116 -3.51 4.09 1.67
C ALA A 116 -4.95 4.25 1.18
N VAL A 117 -5.28 3.56 0.09
CA VAL A 117 -6.64 3.47 -0.47
C VAL A 117 -7.09 2.02 -0.49
N LEU A 118 -8.39 1.79 -0.25
CA LEU A 118 -9.03 0.51 -0.51
C LEU A 118 -9.65 0.54 -1.92
N HIS A 119 -9.19 -0.36 -2.78
CA HIS A 119 -9.73 -0.54 -4.13
C HIS A 119 -9.92 -2.03 -4.41
N ASN A 120 -11.16 -2.43 -4.73
CA ASN A 120 -11.51 -3.85 -5.02
C ASN A 120 -10.97 -4.83 -3.95
N ASP A 121 -11.25 -4.58 -2.68
CA ASP A 121 -10.86 -5.39 -1.53
C ASP A 121 -9.33 -5.54 -1.31
N THR A 122 -8.55 -4.70 -1.98
CA THR A 122 -7.09 -4.62 -1.81
C THR A 122 -6.69 -3.22 -1.38
N ALA A 123 -5.87 -3.12 -0.34
CA ALA A 123 -5.33 -1.84 0.11
C ALA A 123 -3.96 -1.57 -0.52
N HIS A 124 -3.81 -0.36 -1.07
CA HIS A 124 -2.55 0.08 -1.69
C HIS A 124 -2.09 1.40 -1.12
N VAL A 125 -0.79 1.56 -0.92
CA VAL A 125 -0.19 2.86 -0.60
C VAL A 125 -0.17 3.73 -1.86
N VAL A 126 -0.83 4.89 -1.81
CA VAL A 126 -0.95 5.80 -2.95
C VAL A 126 -0.10 7.06 -2.82
N ALA A 127 0.27 7.43 -1.60
CA ALA A 127 1.18 8.53 -1.33
C ALA A 127 1.99 8.26 -0.06
N GLN A 128 3.22 8.76 -0.02
CA GLN A 128 4.08 8.61 1.15
C GLN A 128 5.12 9.72 1.25
N LYS A 129 5.63 9.91 2.48
CA LYS A 129 6.85 10.63 2.79
C LYS A 129 7.74 9.81 3.70
N HIS A 130 8.99 9.68 3.30
CA HIS A 130 9.98 8.95 4.07
C HIS A 130 10.52 9.80 5.20
N SER A 131 10.72 9.17 6.35
CA SER A 131 11.51 9.75 7.43
C SER A 131 12.94 10.07 6.96
N ALA A 132 13.50 11.15 7.46
CA ALA A 132 14.92 11.49 7.24
C ALA A 132 15.89 10.60 8.06
N GLN A 133 15.36 9.78 8.95
CA GLN A 133 16.17 8.86 9.78
C GLN A 133 16.77 7.74 8.94
N ALA A 134 18.04 7.37 9.21
CA ALA A 134 18.70 6.28 8.52
C ALA A 134 17.97 4.93 8.73
N LEU A 135 17.57 4.65 9.97
CA LEU A 135 16.68 3.52 10.27
C LEU A 135 15.23 4.00 10.26
N ARG A 136 14.45 3.54 9.29
CA ARG A 136 13.03 3.88 9.13
C ARG A 136 12.24 2.67 8.65
N VAL A 137 10.94 2.71 8.83
CA VAL A 137 10.00 1.74 8.27
C VAL A 137 9.20 2.44 7.19
N ASP A 138 9.26 1.93 5.97
CA ASP A 138 8.58 2.50 4.82
C ASP A 138 7.59 1.50 4.22
N HIS A 139 6.44 2.02 3.76
CA HIS A 139 5.59 1.31 2.82
C HIS A 139 5.85 1.85 1.42
N LEU A 140 6.20 1.00 0.48
CA LEU A 140 6.43 1.45 -0.89
C LEU A 140 5.11 1.81 -1.57
N THR A 141 5.08 2.93 -2.29
CA THR A 141 3.91 3.35 -3.09
C THR A 141 3.57 2.28 -4.13
N GLY A 142 2.27 1.96 -4.26
CA GLY A 142 1.78 0.90 -5.14
C GLY A 142 1.80 -0.50 -4.53
N ARG A 143 2.45 -0.69 -3.38
CA ARG A 143 2.51 -1.99 -2.71
C ARG A 143 1.21 -2.29 -1.98
N GLU A 144 0.80 -3.55 -2.06
CA GLU A 144 -0.33 -4.07 -1.30
C GLU A 144 -0.02 -4.10 0.20
N LEU A 145 -1.00 -3.69 1.00
CA LEU A 145 -0.97 -3.79 2.45
C LEU A 145 -1.76 -5.00 2.91
N SER A 146 -1.24 -5.69 3.91
CA SER A 146 -2.03 -6.68 4.64
C SER A 146 -3.17 -5.96 5.37
N LEU A 147 -4.42 -6.30 5.03
CA LEU A 147 -5.57 -5.66 5.63
C LEU A 147 -5.68 -5.92 7.14
N HIS A 148 -5.37 -7.14 7.59
CA HIS A 148 -5.48 -7.51 9.01
C HIS A 148 -4.24 -7.16 9.86
N ALA A 149 -3.04 -7.14 9.24
CA ALA A 149 -1.78 -6.97 9.97
C ALA A 149 -1.11 -5.61 9.77
N SER A 150 -1.76 -4.66 9.08
CA SER A 150 -1.28 -3.28 8.98
C SER A 150 -2.25 -2.29 9.62
N THR A 151 -1.75 -1.17 10.16
CA THR A 151 -2.59 -0.13 10.78
C THR A 151 -3.60 0.44 9.81
N MET A 152 -3.16 0.83 8.61
CA MET A 152 -4.04 1.40 7.58
C MET A 152 -5.04 0.37 7.07
N GLY A 153 -4.64 -0.92 6.95
CA GLY A 153 -5.53 -2.01 6.59
C GLY A 153 -6.65 -2.20 7.62
N LYS A 154 -6.33 -2.17 8.91
CA LYS A 154 -7.32 -2.26 9.99
C LYS A 154 -8.31 -1.08 9.96
N ILE A 155 -7.85 0.13 9.69
CA ILE A 155 -8.72 1.30 9.50
C ILE A 155 -9.66 1.06 8.31
N LEU A 156 -9.15 0.64 7.15
CA LEU A 156 -9.96 0.38 5.97
C LEU A 156 -10.99 -0.71 6.19
N LEU A 157 -10.66 -1.78 6.94
CA LEU A 157 -11.61 -2.82 7.32
C LEU A 157 -12.68 -2.32 8.30
N ALA A 158 -12.27 -1.57 9.35
CA ALA A 158 -13.18 -1.09 10.39
C ALA A 158 -14.26 -0.14 9.86
N PHE A 159 -13.96 0.56 8.75
CA PHE A 159 -14.88 1.50 8.10
C PHE A 159 -15.36 1.00 6.72
N SER A 160 -15.29 -0.30 6.47
CA SER A 160 -15.73 -0.92 5.22
C SER A 160 -17.23 -0.72 4.97
N ALA A 161 -17.61 -0.46 3.72
CA ALA A 161 -19.00 -0.28 3.30
C ALA A 161 -19.87 -1.52 3.51
N GLN A 162 -19.27 -2.70 3.49
CA GLN A 162 -19.97 -3.98 3.66
C GLN A 162 -20.09 -4.42 5.14
N GLY A 163 -19.57 -3.62 6.06
CA GLY A 163 -19.51 -3.93 7.49
C GLY A 163 -18.33 -4.82 7.88
N ILE A 164 -17.94 -4.75 9.16
CA ILE A 164 -16.75 -5.41 9.70
C ILE A 164 -16.83 -6.94 9.52
N ASP A 165 -17.95 -7.56 9.92
CA ASP A 165 -18.09 -9.02 9.90
C ASP A 165 -17.94 -9.58 8.48
N THR A 166 -18.58 -8.94 7.49
CA THR A 166 -18.49 -9.33 6.08
C THR A 166 -17.07 -9.14 5.54
N ALA A 167 -16.45 -7.99 5.87
CA ALA A 167 -15.10 -7.69 5.44
C ALA A 167 -14.07 -8.71 5.99
N VAL A 168 -14.20 -9.09 7.27
CA VAL A 168 -13.32 -10.12 7.88
C VAL A 168 -13.54 -11.49 7.25
N GLN A 169 -14.80 -11.89 6.99
CA GLN A 169 -15.10 -13.18 6.34
C GLN A 169 -14.48 -13.29 4.94
N GLN A 170 -14.43 -12.19 4.19
CA GLN A 170 -13.87 -12.16 2.85
C GLN A 170 -12.33 -12.28 2.82
N LEU A 171 -11.64 -11.95 3.91
CA LEU A 171 -10.18 -12.14 4.00
C LEU A 171 -9.77 -13.61 3.96
N GLY A 172 -10.67 -14.54 4.27
CA GLY A 172 -10.38 -15.96 4.32
C GLY A 172 -9.36 -16.28 5.42
N LYS A 173 -8.30 -17.01 5.06
CA LYS A 173 -7.25 -17.39 6.01
C LYS A 173 -6.35 -16.20 6.32
N LEU A 174 -6.28 -15.81 7.60
CA LEU A 174 -5.38 -14.76 8.06
C LEU A 174 -3.97 -15.32 8.22
N GLU A 175 -3.01 -14.72 7.55
CA GLU A 175 -1.61 -15.10 7.64
C GLU A 175 -0.99 -14.59 8.93
N LYS A 176 -0.26 -15.45 9.65
CA LYS A 176 0.50 -15.08 10.84
C LYS A 176 1.91 -14.67 10.43
N PHE A 177 2.23 -13.39 10.55
CA PHE A 177 3.54 -12.82 10.18
C PHE A 177 4.52 -12.81 11.36
N THR A 178 4.01 -12.53 12.57
CA THR A 178 4.76 -12.49 13.83
C THR A 178 3.93 -13.14 14.94
N ASP A 179 4.49 -13.25 16.13
CA ASP A 179 3.70 -13.73 17.29
C ASP A 179 2.62 -12.75 17.73
N SER A 180 2.77 -11.47 17.41
CA SER A 180 1.80 -10.40 17.71
C SER A 180 0.68 -10.30 16.67
N THR A 181 0.75 -10.99 15.52
CA THR A 181 -0.27 -10.91 14.47
C THR A 181 -1.60 -11.45 14.97
N ILE A 182 -2.68 -10.67 14.82
CA ILE A 182 -4.06 -11.15 15.02
C ILE A 182 -4.40 -12.07 13.84
N ALA A 183 -4.37 -13.40 14.07
CA ALA A 183 -4.64 -14.41 13.05
C ALA A 183 -5.98 -15.12 13.24
N SER A 184 -6.76 -14.76 14.27
CA SER A 184 -8.12 -15.26 14.52
C SER A 184 -9.15 -14.28 13.94
N PRO A 185 -10.08 -14.72 13.07
CA PRO A 185 -11.16 -13.86 12.57
C PRO A 185 -12.03 -13.29 13.68
N VAL A 186 -12.29 -14.05 14.75
CA VAL A 186 -13.09 -13.58 15.90
C VAL A 186 -12.38 -12.47 16.66
N GLU A 187 -11.08 -12.63 16.93
CA GLU A 187 -10.28 -11.61 17.60
C GLU A 187 -10.13 -10.36 16.72
N LEU A 188 -9.93 -10.55 15.40
CA LEU A 188 -9.85 -9.43 14.46
C LEU A 188 -11.15 -8.65 14.43
N THR A 189 -12.31 -9.32 14.36
CA THR A 189 -13.63 -8.66 14.38
C THR A 189 -13.81 -7.81 15.64
N ALA A 190 -13.52 -8.37 16.82
CA ALA A 190 -13.61 -7.64 18.08
C ALA A 190 -12.70 -6.41 18.10
N HIS A 191 -11.44 -6.58 17.68
CA HIS A 191 -10.47 -5.50 17.57
C HIS A 191 -10.92 -4.39 16.59
N LEU A 192 -11.50 -4.75 15.44
CA LEU A 192 -11.98 -3.76 14.46
C LEU A 192 -13.19 -2.96 14.96
N HIS A 193 -14.06 -3.54 15.80
CA HIS A 193 -15.12 -2.79 16.48
C HIS A 193 -14.56 -1.74 17.44
N GLU A 194 -13.48 -2.07 18.16
CA GLU A 194 -12.76 -1.09 18.99
C GLU A 194 -12.17 0.02 18.11
N VAL A 195 -11.49 -0.34 17.00
CA VAL A 195 -10.95 0.62 16.04
C VAL A 195 -12.04 1.55 15.48
N ALA A 196 -13.20 1.02 15.10
CA ALA A 196 -14.32 1.82 14.60
C ALA A 196 -14.83 2.83 15.64
N THR A 197 -14.84 2.43 16.93
CA THR A 197 -15.27 3.28 18.04
C THR A 197 -14.27 4.39 18.34
N GLN A 198 -12.99 4.05 18.50
CA GLN A 198 -11.91 4.99 18.86
C GLN A 198 -11.38 5.81 17.69
N LYS A 199 -11.66 5.39 16.45
CA LYS A 199 -11.25 6.05 15.18
C LYS A 199 -9.73 6.12 14.97
N TYR A 200 -8.99 5.19 15.54
CA TYR A 200 -7.59 4.96 15.22
C TYR A 200 -7.25 3.47 15.36
N ALA A 201 -6.20 3.03 14.71
CA ALA A 201 -5.64 1.70 14.85
C ALA A 201 -4.17 1.79 15.23
N LEU A 202 -3.74 0.89 16.11
CA LEU A 202 -2.34 0.69 16.44
C LEU A 202 -1.87 -0.65 15.86
N ASN A 203 -0.59 -0.72 15.53
CA ASN A 203 0.12 -1.94 15.19
C ASN A 203 1.39 -2.01 16.05
N ILE A 204 1.51 -3.07 16.81
CA ILE A 204 2.66 -3.31 17.70
C ILE A 204 3.31 -4.61 17.24
N GLY A 205 4.20 -4.50 16.26
CA GLY A 205 4.96 -5.65 15.76
C GLY A 205 4.14 -6.70 14.99
N GLU A 206 2.91 -6.41 14.54
CA GLU A 206 2.03 -7.42 13.94
C GLU A 206 2.45 -7.84 12.52
N ARG A 207 3.01 -6.94 11.73
CA ARG A 207 3.47 -7.23 10.36
C ARG A 207 4.94 -7.55 10.30
N TYR A 208 5.73 -6.83 11.08
CA TYR A 208 7.19 -7.00 11.20
C TYR A 208 7.59 -6.80 12.65
N ASP A 209 8.39 -7.72 13.19
CA ASP A 209 9.02 -7.53 14.50
C ASP A 209 9.83 -6.24 14.51
N GLY A 210 9.66 -5.47 15.58
CA GLY A 210 10.39 -4.20 15.73
C GLY A 210 9.83 -3.02 14.93
N ALA A 211 8.69 -3.17 14.24
CA ALA A 211 8.00 -2.08 13.55
C ALA A 211 6.63 -1.81 14.18
N ASN A 212 6.35 -0.56 14.51
CA ASN A 212 5.09 -0.10 15.05
C ASN A 212 4.45 0.95 14.15
N GLY A 213 3.17 1.20 14.33
CA GLY A 213 2.44 2.22 13.58
C GLY A 213 1.13 2.64 14.21
N VAL A 214 0.67 3.81 13.81
CA VAL A 214 -0.65 4.36 14.12
C VAL A 214 -1.31 4.82 12.82
N ALA A 215 -2.61 4.60 12.68
CA ALA A 215 -3.38 5.09 11.56
C ALA A 215 -4.76 5.60 11.98
N VAL A 216 -5.29 6.51 11.17
CA VAL A 216 -6.61 7.13 11.34
C VAL A 216 -7.38 7.12 10.02
N PRO A 217 -8.74 7.14 10.06
CA PRO A 217 -9.55 7.25 8.86
C PRO A 217 -9.46 8.67 8.24
N VAL A 218 -9.44 8.73 6.90
CA VAL A 218 -9.72 9.96 6.16
C VAL A 218 -11.20 9.92 5.75
N LEU A 219 -12.00 10.78 6.36
CA LEU A 219 -13.45 10.81 6.15
C LEU A 219 -13.80 11.40 4.78
N PRO A 220 -14.90 10.99 4.15
CA PRO A 220 -15.33 11.58 2.89
C PRO A 220 -15.87 13.00 3.11
N TYR A 221 -15.40 13.95 2.26
CA TYR A 221 -15.82 15.35 2.32
C TYR A 221 -17.33 15.52 2.11
N GLY A 222 -17.98 16.29 2.97
CA GLY A 222 -19.40 16.66 2.84
C GLY A 222 -20.40 15.50 2.88
N LYS A 223 -19.97 14.27 3.18
CA LYS A 223 -20.84 13.08 3.24
C LYS A 223 -21.10 12.68 4.69
N THR A 224 -22.36 12.27 4.96
CA THR A 224 -22.75 11.64 6.23
C THR A 224 -22.32 10.17 6.32
N SER A 225 -21.81 9.59 5.23
CA SER A 225 -21.32 8.21 5.18
C SER A 225 -20.10 8.04 6.08
N GLN A 226 -20.11 7.02 6.91
CA GLN A 226 -18.95 6.60 7.70
C GLN A 226 -18.00 5.68 6.94
N HIS A 227 -18.34 5.34 5.67
CA HIS A 227 -17.47 4.48 4.85
C HIS A 227 -16.34 5.29 4.27
N ILE A 228 -15.13 4.84 4.51
CA ILE A 228 -13.92 5.50 4.04
C ILE A 228 -13.27 4.69 2.94
N GLN A 229 -12.47 5.39 2.15
CA GLN A 229 -11.64 4.78 1.11
C GLN A 229 -10.15 5.03 1.35
N TYR A 230 -9.82 5.99 2.21
CA TYR A 230 -8.44 6.34 2.52
C TYR A 230 -8.17 6.20 4.02
N ALA A 231 -6.96 5.74 4.33
CA ALA A 231 -6.41 5.71 5.68
C ALA A 231 -5.04 6.40 5.68
N LEU A 232 -4.82 7.29 6.66
CA LEU A 232 -3.55 7.95 6.89
C LEU A 232 -2.81 7.23 8.01
N GLY A 233 -1.54 6.91 7.82
CA GLY A 233 -0.72 6.21 8.81
C GLY A 233 0.68 6.76 8.97
N ILE A 234 1.23 6.56 10.18
CA ILE A 234 2.62 6.77 10.56
C ILE A 234 3.20 5.42 10.92
N GLN A 235 4.41 5.14 10.48
CA GLN A 235 5.15 3.93 10.85
C GLN A 235 6.62 4.22 11.12
N GLY A 236 7.17 3.46 12.04
CA GLY A 236 8.55 3.60 12.45
C GLY A 236 9.06 2.41 13.26
N PRO A 237 10.37 2.35 13.55
CA PRO A 237 10.93 1.36 14.44
C PRO A 237 10.32 1.45 15.85
N SER A 238 10.05 0.28 16.46
CA SER A 238 9.45 0.20 17.81
C SER A 238 10.28 0.89 18.90
N THR A 239 11.58 1.05 18.65
CA THR A 239 12.51 1.77 19.55
C THR A 239 12.23 3.27 19.64
N ARG A 240 11.61 3.88 18.62
CA ARG A 240 11.21 5.30 18.60
C ARG A 240 9.70 5.45 18.66
N LEU A 241 8.97 4.62 17.92
CA LEU A 241 7.52 4.64 17.88
C LEU A 241 6.95 3.65 18.93
N THR A 242 7.20 3.97 20.21
CA THR A 242 6.68 3.19 21.34
C THR A 242 5.16 3.30 21.45
N PRO A 243 4.47 2.39 22.16
CA PRO A 243 3.01 2.50 22.40
C PRO A 243 2.59 3.86 22.97
N GLN A 244 3.32 4.41 23.92
CA GLN A 244 3.06 5.75 24.47
C GLN A 244 3.19 6.82 23.39
N ARG A 245 4.29 6.80 22.61
CA ARG A 245 4.52 7.76 21.53
C ARG A 245 3.45 7.69 20.45
N MET A 246 2.96 6.50 20.11
CA MET A 246 1.85 6.34 19.15
C MET A 246 0.59 7.07 19.64
N HIS A 247 0.22 6.96 20.93
CA HIS A 247 -0.93 7.69 21.47
C HIS A 247 -0.75 9.20 21.41
N GLU A 248 0.43 9.73 21.68
CA GLU A 248 0.74 11.16 21.54
C GLU A 248 0.59 11.68 20.11
N LEU A 249 0.73 10.80 19.10
CA LEU A 249 0.67 11.16 17.69
C LEU A 249 -0.74 11.04 17.07
N ILE A 250 -1.72 10.48 17.80
CA ILE A 250 -3.09 10.29 17.29
C ILE A 250 -3.71 11.63 16.87
N ASP A 251 -3.57 12.67 17.70
CA ASP A 251 -4.15 13.98 17.42
C ASP A 251 -3.53 14.62 16.18
N ALA A 252 -2.21 14.52 16.02
CA ALA A 252 -1.51 15.02 14.84
C ALA A 252 -1.93 14.29 13.56
N CYS A 253 -2.09 12.96 13.64
CA CYS A 253 -2.63 12.16 12.53
C CYS A 253 -4.07 12.57 12.19
N THR A 254 -4.92 12.74 13.21
CA THR A 254 -6.33 13.10 13.04
C THR A 254 -6.47 14.48 12.41
N GLN A 255 -5.68 15.46 12.84
CA GLN A 255 -5.65 16.79 12.24
C GLN A 255 -5.22 16.73 10.76
N ALA A 256 -4.14 16.00 10.44
CA ALA A 256 -3.69 15.83 9.07
C ALA A 256 -4.74 15.11 8.20
N ALA A 257 -5.43 14.11 8.75
CA ALA A 257 -6.51 13.42 8.05
C ALA A 257 -7.71 14.35 7.78
N ALA A 258 -8.05 15.25 8.72
CA ALA A 258 -9.08 16.28 8.51
C ALA A 258 -8.70 17.24 7.38
N GLU A 259 -7.44 17.70 7.32
CA GLU A 259 -6.96 18.53 6.20
C GLU A 259 -7.06 17.78 4.85
N ILE A 260 -6.74 16.47 4.82
CA ILE A 260 -6.90 15.66 3.61
C ILE A 260 -8.39 15.53 3.24
N THR A 261 -9.29 15.39 4.22
CA THR A 261 -10.74 15.38 4.00
C THR A 261 -11.20 16.63 3.26
N GLU A 262 -10.72 17.83 3.65
CA GLU A 262 -11.07 19.11 3.03
C GLU A 262 -10.58 19.22 1.57
N LEU A 263 -9.60 18.44 1.15
CA LEU A 263 -9.18 18.39 -0.25
C LEU A 263 -10.22 17.73 -1.16
N GLY A 264 -11.19 17.00 -0.61
CA GLY A 264 -12.24 16.35 -1.38
C GLY A 264 -11.69 15.31 -2.37
N LEU A 265 -10.77 14.45 -1.94
CA LEU A 265 -10.17 13.44 -2.81
C LEU A 265 -11.27 12.63 -3.51
N SER A 266 -11.17 12.58 -4.83
CA SER A 266 -12.05 11.74 -5.63
C SER A 266 -11.61 10.29 -5.52
N VAL A 267 -12.59 9.39 -5.48
CA VAL A 267 -12.34 7.97 -5.56
C VAL A 267 -12.61 7.51 -6.97
N ALA A 268 -11.66 6.80 -7.51
CA ALA A 268 -11.81 6.17 -8.82
C ALA A 268 -12.62 4.88 -8.73
#